data_808ddb43764f6bb62ab54ba962a36951
#
_entry.id   808ddb43764f6bb62ab54ba962a36951
#
_cell.length_a   1.000
_cell.length_b   1.000
_cell.length_c   1.000
_cell.angle_alpha   90.00
_cell.angle_beta   90.00
_cell.angle_gamma   90.00
#
_symmetry.space_group_name_H-M   'P 1'
#
loop_
_entity.id
_entity.type
_entity.pdbx_description
1 polymer ?
#
loop_
_entity_poly.entity_id
_entity_poly.type
_entity_poly.pdbx_seq_one_letter_code
_entity_poly.pdbx_strand_id
1 'polypeptide(L)'
;MFEQPKRVHHAARKAAHMICSETFISTDAIEHSLRDEYWRDVTRPFCETTLTSTDGQATLEGTMRLRHVGGLTLGSTTFNAQRYKRDRATIARSGLDHYLVHVLVAGSIYGDFDNRDVVAAPGGICIIDLARPYACRVDAGERLATTIPRAGIDKLLGARDVHGFVLQAGQPMTRLLMDYLRGFHAVSGQLSASEDVAVQDALATLLSAGLSNTALIQDEPKSVLAQALRARALAYIDRHLADPELGPDLLVQRFRVSRAHLYRVFADLGGIAHVIRSRRLDAAYARIVDPRNAMRPVSQAAADCGFRDAGRFRQAFIARFGVAPDEAGEWSRSTAPPVDGSNLLSSHFAAHSRLRTGR
;
A
#
# COMPACT_ATOMS: atom_id res chain seq x y z
N MET A 1 31.95 17.46 -18.76
CA MET A 1 31.38 16.71 -19.87
C MET A 1 30.31 15.80 -19.27
N PHE A 2 29.09 16.35 -19.02
CA PHE A 2 27.96 15.68 -18.35
C PHE A 2 26.70 15.89 -19.21
N GLU A 3 26.47 15.00 -20.18
CA GLU A 3 25.32 15.07 -21.10
C GLU A 3 24.42 13.83 -21.06
N GLN A 4 24.54 12.97 -20.04
CA GLN A 4 23.78 11.72 -19.99
C GLN A 4 22.34 11.80 -19.44
N PRO A 5 21.94 12.65 -18.47
CA PRO A 5 20.58 12.60 -17.94
C PRO A 5 19.49 12.97 -18.96
N LYS A 6 19.78 13.77 -19.97
CA LYS A 6 18.80 14.21 -20.98
C LYS A 6 18.34 13.11 -21.95
N ARG A 7 19.17 12.08 -22.22
CA ARG A 7 18.84 11.00 -23.16
C ARG A 7 17.85 10.00 -22.59
N VAL A 8 17.97 9.64 -21.30
CA VAL A 8 17.04 8.72 -20.63
C VAL A 8 15.64 9.33 -20.56
N HIS A 9 15.54 10.63 -20.24
CA HIS A 9 14.26 11.32 -20.17
C HIS A 9 13.57 11.50 -21.51
N HIS A 10 14.32 11.62 -22.61
CA HIS A 10 13.73 11.72 -23.94
C HIS A 10 13.21 10.38 -24.46
N ALA A 11 13.92 9.28 -24.17
CA ALA A 11 13.47 7.91 -24.49
C ALA A 11 12.23 7.52 -23.63
N ALA A 12 12.21 7.87 -22.35
CA ALA A 12 11.05 7.66 -21.48
C ALA A 12 9.79 8.37 -21.96
N ARG A 13 9.91 9.59 -22.50
CA ARG A 13 8.78 10.31 -23.12
C ARG A 13 8.21 9.64 -24.38
N LYS A 14 9.05 8.96 -25.18
CA LYS A 14 8.59 8.23 -26.36
C LYS A 14 7.92 6.89 -26.02
N ALA A 15 8.28 6.28 -24.89
CA ALA A 15 7.74 4.99 -24.46
C ALA A 15 6.41 5.10 -23.67
N ALA A 16 6.05 6.30 -23.21
CA ALA A 16 4.77 6.54 -22.54
C ALA A 16 3.71 7.01 -23.53
N HIS A 17 2.82 6.12 -23.98
CA HIS A 17 1.69 6.47 -24.83
C HIS A 17 0.46 6.71 -23.95
N MET A 18 0.00 7.94 -23.90
CA MET A 18 -1.31 8.27 -23.29
C MET A 18 -2.42 8.12 -24.36
N ILE A 19 -3.19 7.05 -24.27
CA ILE A 19 -4.39 6.85 -25.06
C ILE A 19 -5.57 6.95 -24.11
N CYS A 20 -6.43 7.97 -24.25
CA CYS A 20 -7.69 8.15 -23.53
C CYS A 20 -7.70 7.62 -22.08
N SER A 21 -7.07 8.32 -21.14
CA SER A 21 -7.00 7.96 -19.72
C SER A 21 -6.19 6.70 -19.35
N GLU A 22 -5.58 6.02 -20.28
CA GLU A 22 -4.70 4.86 -20.03
C GLU A 22 -3.23 5.23 -20.23
N THR A 23 -2.38 4.83 -19.29
CA THR A 23 -0.92 4.96 -19.39
C THR A 23 -0.32 3.60 -19.72
N PHE A 24 0.45 3.52 -20.80
CA PHE A 24 1.20 2.32 -21.19
C PHE A 24 2.70 2.56 -21.05
N ILE A 25 3.38 1.64 -20.37
CA ILE A 25 4.80 1.65 -20.08
C ILE A 25 5.38 0.31 -20.53
N SER A 26 6.50 0.31 -21.26
CA SER A 26 7.18 -0.92 -21.69
C SER A 26 8.68 -0.72 -21.75
N THR A 27 9.42 -1.75 -21.38
CA THR A 27 10.87 -1.83 -21.58
C THR A 27 11.24 -2.18 -23.02
N ASP A 28 10.30 -2.65 -23.85
CA ASP A 28 10.57 -3.09 -25.22
C ASP A 28 11.07 -1.96 -26.11
N ALA A 29 10.57 -0.73 -25.85
CA ALA A 29 10.97 0.46 -26.59
C ALA A 29 12.26 1.12 -26.03
N ILE A 30 12.88 0.54 -25.00
CA ILE A 30 14.05 1.07 -24.30
C ILE A 30 15.30 0.29 -24.75
N GLU A 31 16.38 1.03 -25.01
CA GLU A 31 17.69 0.43 -25.29
C GLU A 31 18.11 -0.52 -24.16
N HIS A 32 18.65 -1.68 -24.50
CA HIS A 32 18.96 -2.76 -23.56
C HIS A 32 19.79 -2.27 -22.35
N SER A 33 20.80 -1.45 -22.59
CA SER A 33 21.66 -0.86 -21.56
C SER A 33 20.93 0.05 -20.55
N LEU A 34 19.74 0.56 -20.88
CA LEU A 34 18.96 1.51 -20.08
C LEU A 34 17.73 0.88 -19.44
N ARG A 35 17.39 -0.38 -19.78
CA ARG A 35 16.18 -1.05 -19.29
C ARG A 35 16.12 -1.16 -17.79
N ASP A 36 17.23 -1.48 -17.16
CA ASP A 36 17.33 -1.64 -15.70
C ASP A 36 17.03 -0.34 -14.96
N GLU A 37 17.64 0.76 -15.38
CA GLU A 37 17.41 2.07 -14.77
C GLU A 37 15.96 2.52 -14.99
N TYR A 38 15.47 2.38 -16.22
CA TYR A 38 14.12 2.73 -16.59
C TYR A 38 13.07 1.98 -15.76
N TRP A 39 13.17 0.64 -15.67
CA TRP A 39 12.19 -0.18 -14.95
C TRP A 39 12.24 0.05 -13.43
N ARG A 40 13.44 0.27 -12.87
CA ARG A 40 13.59 0.68 -11.47
C ARG A 40 12.91 2.01 -11.20
N ASP A 41 13.03 2.98 -12.09
CA ASP A 41 12.37 4.27 -11.96
C ASP A 41 10.84 4.15 -12.02
N VAL A 42 10.33 3.33 -12.93
CA VAL A 42 8.89 3.02 -13.03
C VAL A 42 8.37 2.39 -11.73
N THR A 43 9.07 1.41 -11.17
CA THR A 43 8.60 0.67 -9.99
C THR A 43 8.94 1.34 -8.66
N ARG A 44 9.80 2.35 -8.65
CA ARG A 44 10.31 3.07 -7.46
C ARG A 44 9.25 3.50 -6.44
N PRO A 45 8.04 3.96 -6.80
CA PRO A 45 7.00 4.31 -5.83
C PRO A 45 6.52 3.12 -4.99
N PHE A 46 6.60 1.91 -5.56
CA PHE A 46 6.13 0.69 -4.91
C PHE A 46 7.25 -0.04 -4.18
N CYS A 47 8.41 -0.19 -4.83
CA CYS A 47 9.52 -1.00 -4.31
C CYS A 47 10.83 -0.71 -5.06
N GLU A 48 11.93 -1.09 -4.43
CA GLU A 48 13.20 -1.31 -5.11
C GLU A 48 13.12 -2.63 -5.88
N THR A 49 13.48 -2.60 -7.17
CA THR A 49 13.37 -3.76 -8.07
C THR A 49 14.75 -4.20 -8.53
N THR A 50 15.04 -5.50 -8.43
CA THR A 50 16.27 -6.11 -8.91
C THR A 50 15.99 -7.42 -9.64
N LEU A 51 16.91 -7.84 -10.53
CA LEU A 51 16.82 -9.13 -11.18
C LEU A 51 17.00 -10.28 -10.19
N THR A 52 16.32 -11.39 -10.46
CA THR A 52 16.58 -12.66 -9.77
C THR A 52 17.75 -13.40 -10.42
N SER A 53 17.94 -13.25 -11.74
CA SER A 53 19.05 -13.87 -12.48
C SER A 53 20.39 -13.26 -12.10
N THR A 54 21.41 -14.10 -12.06
CA THR A 54 22.83 -13.71 -11.93
C THR A 54 23.53 -13.67 -13.30
N ASP A 55 22.81 -13.88 -14.37
CA ASP A 55 23.33 -13.73 -15.74
C ASP A 55 23.62 -12.25 -16.01
N GLY A 56 24.87 -11.91 -16.22
CA GLY A 56 25.31 -10.53 -16.42
C GLY A 56 24.79 -9.86 -17.70
N GLN A 57 24.10 -10.60 -18.58
CA GLN A 57 23.45 -10.06 -19.77
C GLN A 57 21.94 -9.84 -19.61
N ALA A 58 21.32 -10.39 -18.57
CA ALA A 58 19.90 -10.22 -18.32
C ALA A 58 19.60 -8.80 -17.81
N THR A 59 18.54 -8.20 -18.31
CA THR A 59 18.02 -6.90 -17.86
C THR A 59 16.61 -7.02 -17.29
N LEU A 60 16.18 -6.03 -16.51
CA LEU A 60 14.80 -5.92 -16.07
C LEU A 60 13.89 -5.69 -17.28
N GLU A 61 12.89 -6.54 -17.42
CA GLU A 61 11.90 -6.46 -18.49
C GLU A 61 10.50 -6.42 -17.91
N GLY A 62 9.65 -5.60 -18.51
CA GLY A 62 8.27 -5.53 -18.12
C GLY A 62 7.42 -4.58 -18.94
N THR A 63 6.11 -4.83 -18.91
CA THR A 63 5.11 -3.91 -19.43
C THR A 63 4.12 -3.57 -18.33
N MET A 64 3.56 -2.39 -18.37
CA MET A 64 2.52 -1.95 -17.42
C MET A 64 1.49 -1.10 -18.14
N ARG A 65 0.22 -1.43 -17.96
CA ARG A 65 -0.91 -0.59 -18.35
C ARG A 65 -1.60 -0.12 -17.10
N LEU A 66 -1.90 1.17 -17.01
CA LEU A 66 -2.53 1.77 -15.85
C LEU A 66 -3.74 2.59 -16.27
N ARG A 67 -4.81 2.49 -15.51
CA ARG A 67 -6.03 3.28 -15.70
C ARG A 67 -6.59 3.71 -14.35
N HIS A 68 -7.03 4.95 -14.27
CA HIS A 68 -7.80 5.42 -13.12
C HIS A 68 -9.29 5.21 -13.33
N VAL A 69 -9.96 4.70 -12.31
CA VAL A 69 -11.40 4.49 -12.28
C VAL A 69 -11.91 4.95 -10.93
N GLY A 70 -12.55 6.11 -10.90
CA GLY A 70 -12.98 6.74 -9.66
C GLY A 70 -11.82 6.96 -8.68
N GLY A 71 -11.85 6.30 -7.53
CA GLY A 71 -10.79 6.37 -6.51
C GLY A 71 -9.72 5.27 -6.62
N LEU A 72 -9.82 4.38 -7.60
CA LEU A 72 -8.93 3.23 -7.77
C LEU A 72 -7.92 3.46 -8.89
N THR A 73 -6.79 2.76 -8.84
CA THR A 73 -5.92 2.58 -9.99
C THR A 73 -5.88 1.11 -10.37
N LEU A 74 -6.25 0.81 -11.60
CA LEU A 74 -6.18 -0.53 -12.18
C LEU A 74 -4.89 -0.65 -12.99
N GLY A 75 -4.20 -1.78 -12.85
CA GLY A 75 -2.98 -2.06 -13.58
C GLY A 75 -2.95 -3.50 -14.11
N SER A 76 -2.41 -3.69 -15.32
CA SER A 76 -1.94 -5.00 -15.76
C SER A 76 -0.44 -4.90 -16.00
N THR A 77 0.32 -5.90 -15.53
CA THR A 77 1.78 -5.88 -15.58
C THR A 77 2.30 -7.25 -15.98
N THR A 78 3.18 -7.28 -16.99
CA THR A 78 4.02 -8.43 -17.31
C THR A 78 5.46 -8.12 -16.93
N PHE A 79 6.24 -9.14 -16.53
CA PHE A 79 7.63 -8.95 -16.07
C PHE A 79 8.39 -10.27 -16.09
N ASN A 80 9.70 -10.18 -16.25
CA ASN A 80 10.61 -11.31 -16.01
C ASN A 80 10.82 -11.56 -14.51
N ALA A 81 11.57 -12.59 -14.13
CA ALA A 81 11.78 -12.92 -12.72
C ALA A 81 12.55 -11.81 -11.98
N GLN A 82 11.95 -11.27 -10.92
CA GLN A 82 12.42 -10.09 -10.21
C GLN A 82 12.38 -10.29 -8.70
N ARG A 83 13.12 -9.44 -7.98
CA ARG A 83 13.04 -9.27 -6.53
C ARG A 83 12.52 -7.88 -6.23
N TYR A 84 11.62 -7.79 -5.29
CA TYR A 84 11.05 -6.54 -4.81
C TYR A 84 11.38 -6.37 -3.33
N LYS A 85 11.80 -5.17 -2.97
CA LYS A 85 12.03 -4.77 -1.59
C LYS A 85 11.37 -3.42 -1.35
N ARG A 86 10.42 -3.40 -0.43
CA ARG A 86 9.83 -2.18 0.09
C ARG A 86 10.25 -2.02 1.54
N ASP A 87 11.23 -1.19 1.78
CA ASP A 87 11.70 -0.86 3.11
C ASP A 87 11.03 0.42 3.65
N ARG A 88 11.36 0.75 4.88
CA ARG A 88 10.83 1.94 5.56
C ARG A 88 11.19 3.24 4.84
N ALA A 89 12.37 3.31 4.21
CA ALA A 89 12.78 4.47 3.43
C ALA A 89 11.93 4.65 2.18
N THR A 90 11.62 3.56 1.48
CA THR A 90 10.71 3.56 0.32
C THR A 90 9.29 3.94 0.71
N ILE A 91 8.79 3.44 1.86
CA ILE A 91 7.49 3.82 2.41
C ILE A 91 7.44 5.32 2.66
N ALA A 92 8.43 5.87 3.35
CA ALA A 92 8.52 7.27 3.68
C ALA A 92 8.58 8.17 2.43
N ARG A 93 9.41 7.81 1.44
CA ARG A 93 9.55 8.57 0.19
C ARG A 93 8.29 8.55 -0.67
N SER A 94 7.63 7.40 -0.77
CA SER A 94 6.48 7.24 -1.67
C SER A 94 5.20 7.88 -1.11
N GLY A 95 5.03 7.93 0.21
CA GLY A 95 3.81 8.43 0.87
C GLY A 95 2.54 7.67 0.47
N LEU A 96 2.66 6.47 -0.13
CA LEU A 96 1.51 5.68 -0.57
C LEU A 96 0.78 5.06 0.62
N ASP A 97 -0.40 5.55 0.91
CA ASP A 97 -1.31 5.02 1.93
C ASP A 97 -2.46 4.24 1.27
N HIS A 98 -2.09 3.12 0.64
CA HIS A 98 -2.97 2.31 -0.19
C HIS A 98 -2.81 0.83 0.10
N TYR A 99 -3.85 0.06 -0.19
CA TYR A 99 -3.73 -1.37 -0.37
C TYR A 99 -3.53 -1.69 -1.85
N LEU A 100 -2.68 -2.66 -2.12
CA LEU A 100 -2.41 -3.19 -3.46
C LEU A 100 -2.92 -4.63 -3.50
N VAL A 101 -3.91 -4.88 -4.33
CA VAL A 101 -4.53 -6.19 -4.56
C VAL A 101 -3.96 -6.75 -5.85
N HIS A 102 -3.15 -7.80 -5.76
CA HIS A 102 -2.57 -8.51 -6.89
C HIS A 102 -3.34 -9.79 -7.19
N VAL A 103 -3.96 -9.86 -8.36
CA VAL A 103 -4.46 -11.11 -8.96
C VAL A 103 -3.32 -11.73 -9.74
N LEU A 104 -2.87 -12.90 -9.35
CA LEU A 104 -1.79 -13.62 -10.03
C LEU A 104 -2.37 -14.38 -11.23
N VAL A 105 -2.07 -13.90 -12.44
CA VAL A 105 -2.46 -14.54 -13.69
C VAL A 105 -1.44 -15.61 -14.04
N ALA A 106 -0.15 -15.27 -13.97
CA ALA A 106 0.99 -16.16 -14.17
C ALA A 106 2.15 -15.76 -13.26
N GLY A 107 3.01 -16.71 -12.91
CA GLY A 107 4.11 -16.52 -11.97
C GLY A 107 3.64 -16.48 -10.51
N SER A 108 4.56 -16.78 -9.59
CA SER A 108 4.28 -16.86 -8.16
C SER A 108 5.02 -15.78 -7.38
N ILE A 109 4.55 -15.48 -6.16
CA ILE A 109 5.20 -14.59 -5.19
C ILE A 109 5.68 -15.44 -4.02
N TYR A 110 6.93 -15.21 -3.59
CA TYR A 110 7.54 -15.85 -2.42
C TYR A 110 8.28 -14.78 -1.61
N GLY A 111 8.01 -14.65 -0.32
CA GLY A 111 8.77 -13.69 0.47
C GLY A 111 8.24 -13.43 1.86
N ASP A 112 8.88 -12.48 2.52
CA ASP A 112 8.54 -11.99 3.85
C ASP A 112 7.75 -10.68 3.75
N PHE A 113 6.62 -10.65 4.41
CA PHE A 113 5.73 -9.49 4.49
C PHE A 113 5.59 -9.09 5.97
N ASP A 114 6.58 -8.35 6.47
CA ASP A 114 6.64 -7.87 7.85
C ASP A 114 6.53 -9.02 8.88
N ASN A 115 7.45 -10.00 8.77
CA ASN A 115 7.53 -11.25 9.55
C ASN A 115 6.39 -12.27 9.26
N ARG A 116 5.81 -12.21 8.10
CA ARG A 116 4.87 -13.22 7.61
C ARG A 116 5.43 -13.84 6.33
N ASP A 117 5.72 -15.14 6.36
CA ASP A 117 6.08 -15.88 5.15
C ASP A 117 4.86 -15.99 4.24
N VAL A 118 5.02 -15.55 3.00
CA VAL A 118 3.96 -15.50 1.98
C VAL A 118 4.37 -16.31 0.77
N VAL A 119 3.46 -17.19 0.37
CA VAL A 119 3.50 -17.90 -0.91
C VAL A 119 2.16 -17.70 -1.61
N ALA A 120 2.18 -17.09 -2.78
CA ALA A 120 0.99 -16.91 -3.62
C ALA A 120 1.25 -17.46 -5.02
N ALA A 121 0.39 -18.36 -5.47
CA ALA A 121 0.47 -19.05 -6.76
C ALA A 121 -0.53 -18.44 -7.78
N PRO A 122 -0.38 -18.75 -9.08
CA PRO A 122 -1.35 -18.35 -10.10
C PRO A 122 -2.78 -18.79 -9.73
N GLY A 123 -3.75 -17.90 -10.00
CA GLY A 123 -5.14 -18.08 -9.57
C GLY A 123 -5.42 -17.60 -8.14
N GLY A 124 -4.41 -17.22 -7.37
CA GLY A 124 -4.53 -16.60 -6.07
C GLY A 124 -4.58 -15.07 -6.13
N ILE A 125 -4.96 -14.48 -5.00
CA ILE A 125 -4.96 -13.01 -4.82
C ILE A 125 -4.12 -12.69 -3.59
N CYS A 126 -3.11 -11.84 -3.76
CA CYS A 126 -2.26 -11.36 -2.68
C CYS A 126 -2.60 -9.89 -2.36
N ILE A 127 -2.80 -9.58 -1.08
CA ILE A 127 -3.11 -8.23 -0.61
C ILE A 127 -1.90 -7.67 0.12
N ILE A 128 -1.46 -6.50 -0.30
CA ILE A 128 -0.26 -5.81 0.21
C ILE A 128 -0.67 -4.46 0.77
N ASP A 129 -0.33 -4.20 2.02
CA ASP A 129 -0.41 -2.86 2.61
C ASP A 129 0.85 -2.08 2.25
N LEU A 130 0.72 -1.04 1.42
CA LEU A 130 1.86 -0.21 0.99
C LEU A 130 2.42 0.70 2.09
N ALA A 131 1.79 0.78 3.25
CA ALA A 131 2.35 1.43 4.43
C ALA A 131 3.26 0.49 5.26
N ARG A 132 3.47 -0.77 4.82
CA ARG A 132 4.25 -1.77 5.54
C ARG A 132 5.39 -2.33 4.68
N PRO A 133 6.51 -2.75 5.31
CA PRO A 133 7.66 -3.31 4.59
C PRO A 133 7.37 -4.72 4.08
N TYR A 134 7.96 -5.05 2.93
CA TYR A 134 8.03 -6.42 2.43
C TYR A 134 9.29 -6.64 1.59
N ALA A 135 9.69 -7.90 1.48
CA ALA A 135 10.72 -8.35 0.55
C ALA A 135 10.28 -9.67 -0.09
N CYS A 136 10.19 -9.70 -1.41
CA CYS A 136 9.75 -10.91 -2.10
C CYS A 136 10.48 -11.13 -3.43
N ARG A 137 10.50 -12.39 -3.85
CA ARG A 137 10.85 -12.81 -5.19
C ARG A 137 9.57 -13.10 -5.96
N VAL A 138 9.57 -12.74 -7.23
CA VAL A 138 8.49 -13.07 -8.15
C VAL A 138 9.07 -13.83 -9.35
N ASP A 139 8.37 -14.87 -9.77
CA ASP A 139 8.67 -15.56 -11.02
C ASP A 139 8.23 -14.68 -12.19
N ALA A 140 8.81 -14.94 -13.39
CA ALA A 140 8.32 -14.31 -14.61
C ALA A 140 6.82 -14.56 -14.78
N GLY A 141 6.06 -13.53 -15.12
CA GLY A 141 4.62 -13.69 -15.15
C GLY A 141 3.82 -12.46 -15.51
N GLU A 142 2.54 -12.58 -15.20
CA GLU A 142 1.52 -11.55 -15.42
C GLU A 142 0.64 -11.41 -14.19
N ARG A 143 0.28 -10.19 -13.87
CA ARG A 143 -0.69 -9.91 -12.81
C ARG A 143 -1.60 -8.74 -13.17
N LEU A 144 -2.83 -8.79 -12.68
CA LEU A 144 -3.68 -7.62 -12.56
C LEU A 144 -3.49 -7.02 -11.17
N ALA A 145 -3.40 -5.71 -11.11
CA ALA A 145 -3.21 -4.97 -9.88
C ALA A 145 -4.35 -3.97 -9.69
N THR A 146 -4.88 -3.87 -8.50
CA THR A 146 -5.82 -2.82 -8.12
C THR A 146 -5.29 -2.11 -6.89
N THR A 147 -5.00 -0.82 -7.02
CA THR A 147 -4.56 0.01 -5.91
C THR A 147 -5.77 0.72 -5.32
N ILE A 148 -6.02 0.52 -4.02
CA ILE A 148 -7.20 1.01 -3.30
C ILE A 148 -6.73 1.94 -2.18
N PRO A 149 -7.18 3.20 -2.12
CA PRO A 149 -6.89 4.09 -1.00
C PRO A 149 -7.37 3.48 0.32
N ARG A 150 -6.55 3.56 1.37
CA ARG A 150 -6.86 3.01 2.70
C ARG A 150 -8.22 3.45 3.21
N ALA A 151 -8.54 4.74 3.10
CA ALA A 151 -9.82 5.30 3.54
C ALA A 151 -11.05 4.68 2.85
N GLY A 152 -10.86 4.06 1.67
CA GLY A 152 -11.95 3.43 0.91
C GLY A 152 -12.31 2.03 1.42
N ILE A 153 -11.39 1.34 2.10
CA ILE A 153 -11.56 -0.08 2.45
C ILE A 153 -11.42 -0.38 3.95
N ASP A 154 -10.75 0.48 4.74
CA ASP A 154 -10.53 0.26 6.18
C ASP A 154 -11.83 0.01 6.96
N LYS A 155 -12.91 0.68 6.58
CA LYS A 155 -14.22 0.49 7.22
C LYS A 155 -14.77 -0.94 7.03
N LEU A 156 -14.43 -1.57 5.89
CA LEU A 156 -14.89 -2.91 5.52
C LEU A 156 -13.94 -3.99 6.03
N LEU A 157 -12.65 -3.71 6.05
CA LEU A 157 -11.65 -4.62 6.61
C LEU A 157 -11.72 -4.66 8.14
N GLY A 158 -12.21 -3.58 8.76
CA GLY A 158 -12.19 -3.43 10.21
C GLY A 158 -10.76 -3.45 10.73
N ALA A 159 -10.55 -4.24 11.79
CA ALA A 159 -9.26 -4.36 12.45
C ALA A 159 -8.33 -5.45 11.88
N ARG A 160 -8.62 -5.98 10.71
CA ARG A 160 -7.88 -7.14 10.18
C ARG A 160 -6.54 -6.71 9.64
N ASP A 161 -5.51 -7.46 10.00
CA ASP A 161 -4.20 -7.37 9.35
C ASP A 161 -4.23 -8.16 8.05
N VAL A 162 -4.30 -7.44 6.93
CA VAL A 162 -4.36 -8.03 5.58
C VAL A 162 -3.05 -7.94 4.82
N HIS A 163 -1.98 -7.46 5.45
CA HIS A 163 -0.67 -7.37 4.81
C HIS A 163 -0.08 -8.77 4.56
N GLY A 164 0.25 -9.07 3.31
CA GLY A 164 0.69 -10.40 2.91
C GLY A 164 -0.40 -11.47 3.00
N PHE A 165 -1.67 -11.06 3.06
CA PHE A 165 -2.77 -12.03 3.08
C PHE A 165 -3.00 -12.60 1.67
N VAL A 166 -3.14 -13.93 1.59
CA VAL A 166 -3.34 -14.64 0.32
C VAL A 166 -4.69 -15.35 0.32
N LEU A 167 -5.55 -14.94 -0.59
CA LEU A 167 -6.73 -15.72 -0.96
C LEU A 167 -6.26 -16.83 -1.91
N GLN A 168 -6.30 -18.06 -1.43
CA GLN A 168 -5.74 -19.20 -2.15
C GLN A 168 -6.51 -19.53 -3.43
N ALA A 169 -5.78 -19.94 -4.46
CA ALA A 169 -6.35 -20.42 -5.70
C ALA A 169 -7.32 -21.60 -5.46
N GLY A 170 -8.36 -21.69 -6.26
CA GLY A 170 -9.34 -22.77 -6.18
C GLY A 170 -10.47 -22.57 -5.16
N GLN A 171 -10.35 -21.65 -4.23
CA GLN A 171 -11.45 -21.29 -3.33
C GLN A 171 -12.58 -20.59 -4.11
N PRO A 172 -13.86 -20.93 -3.88
CA PRO A 172 -14.98 -20.35 -4.63
C PRO A 172 -15.02 -18.81 -4.59
N MET A 173 -14.78 -18.22 -3.43
CA MET A 173 -14.77 -16.76 -3.27
C MET A 173 -13.57 -16.12 -3.98
N THR A 174 -12.40 -16.77 -3.98
CA THR A 174 -11.22 -16.29 -4.72
C THR A 174 -11.49 -16.27 -6.23
N ARG A 175 -12.13 -17.32 -6.75
CA ARG A 175 -12.53 -17.38 -8.17
C ARG A 175 -13.49 -16.25 -8.53
N LEU A 176 -14.56 -16.09 -7.73
CA LEU A 176 -15.54 -15.04 -7.95
C LEU A 176 -14.90 -13.64 -7.94
N LEU A 177 -14.04 -13.37 -6.97
CA LEU A 177 -13.33 -12.10 -6.87
C LEU A 177 -12.35 -11.90 -8.04
N MET A 178 -11.67 -12.95 -8.47
CA MET A 178 -10.77 -12.90 -9.61
C MET A 178 -11.52 -12.61 -10.92
N ASP A 179 -12.65 -13.28 -11.14
CA ASP A 179 -13.48 -13.06 -12.32
C ASP A 179 -14.09 -11.65 -12.32
N TYR A 180 -14.50 -11.17 -11.14
CA TYR A 180 -14.93 -9.78 -10.95
C TYR A 180 -13.84 -8.79 -11.32
N LEU A 181 -12.62 -8.95 -10.79
CA LEU A 181 -11.50 -8.06 -11.07
C LEU A 181 -11.09 -8.11 -12.55
N ARG A 182 -11.09 -9.28 -13.19
CA ARG A 182 -10.86 -9.40 -14.64
C ARG A 182 -11.91 -8.66 -15.46
N GLY A 183 -13.19 -8.87 -15.14
CA GLY A 183 -14.28 -8.16 -15.78
C GLY A 183 -14.18 -6.66 -15.58
N PHE A 184 -13.90 -6.22 -14.36
CA PHE A 184 -13.69 -4.81 -14.04
C PHE A 184 -12.56 -4.19 -14.86
N HIS A 185 -11.39 -4.84 -14.93
CA HIS A 185 -10.28 -4.39 -15.77
C HIS A 185 -10.69 -4.28 -17.25
N ALA A 186 -11.44 -5.24 -17.78
CA ALA A 186 -11.85 -5.26 -19.19
C ALA A 186 -12.79 -4.12 -19.56
N VAL A 187 -13.74 -3.76 -18.67
CA VAL A 187 -14.75 -2.73 -18.95
C VAL A 187 -14.42 -1.35 -18.39
N SER A 188 -13.35 -1.22 -17.65
CA SER A 188 -12.99 0.00 -16.88
C SER A 188 -12.93 1.29 -17.70
N GLY A 189 -12.70 1.22 -19.00
CA GLY A 189 -12.69 2.37 -19.89
C GLY A 189 -14.06 2.78 -20.44
N GLN A 190 -15.12 2.03 -20.11
CA GLN A 190 -16.46 2.22 -20.64
C GLN A 190 -17.47 2.63 -19.55
N LEU A 191 -17.03 2.60 -18.29
CA LEU A 191 -17.89 2.92 -17.15
C LEU A 191 -18.16 4.41 -17.04
N SER A 192 -19.39 4.77 -16.69
CA SER A 192 -19.76 6.11 -16.25
C SER A 192 -19.35 6.38 -14.81
N ALA A 193 -19.30 7.63 -14.37
CA ALA A 193 -18.92 7.99 -13.01
C ALA A 193 -19.82 7.37 -11.92
N SER A 194 -21.10 7.12 -12.21
CA SER A 194 -22.03 6.44 -11.28
C SER A 194 -21.75 4.93 -11.21
N GLU A 195 -21.42 4.31 -12.34
CA GLU A 195 -21.02 2.90 -12.39
C GLU A 195 -19.68 2.68 -11.70
N ASP A 196 -18.73 3.61 -11.81
CA ASP A 196 -17.46 3.58 -11.11
C ASP A 196 -17.63 3.41 -9.58
N VAL A 197 -18.57 4.17 -8.99
CA VAL A 197 -18.86 4.07 -7.54
C VAL A 197 -19.45 2.71 -7.20
N ALA A 198 -20.44 2.25 -7.98
CA ALA A 198 -21.09 0.97 -7.73
C ALA A 198 -20.12 -0.22 -7.83
N VAL A 199 -19.21 -0.19 -8.80
CA VAL A 199 -18.18 -1.22 -8.98
C VAL A 199 -17.16 -1.19 -7.81
N GLN A 200 -16.76 -0.02 -7.33
CA GLN A 200 -15.88 0.09 -6.17
C GLN A 200 -16.52 -0.49 -4.90
N ASP A 201 -17.79 -0.19 -4.64
CA ASP A 201 -18.54 -0.70 -3.50
C ASP A 201 -18.70 -2.23 -3.57
N ALA A 202 -18.95 -2.77 -4.76
CA ALA A 202 -19.02 -4.20 -4.99
C ALA A 202 -17.67 -4.88 -4.76
N LEU A 203 -16.55 -4.31 -5.24
CA LEU A 203 -15.20 -4.81 -4.98
C LEU A 203 -14.90 -4.87 -3.49
N ALA A 204 -15.20 -3.81 -2.77
CA ALA A 204 -14.96 -3.72 -1.35
C ALA A 204 -15.77 -4.77 -0.56
N THR A 205 -17.02 -4.99 -0.95
CA THR A 205 -17.90 -6.01 -0.36
C THR A 205 -17.38 -7.44 -0.62
N LEU A 206 -16.99 -7.74 -1.85
CA LEU A 206 -16.44 -9.05 -2.22
C LEU A 206 -15.10 -9.33 -1.54
N LEU A 207 -14.21 -8.33 -1.45
CA LEU A 207 -12.96 -8.46 -0.70
C LEU A 207 -13.21 -8.74 0.78
N SER A 208 -14.11 -8.00 1.40
CA SER A 208 -14.47 -8.22 2.81
C SER A 208 -15.04 -9.62 3.04
N ALA A 209 -15.89 -10.12 2.16
CA ALA A 209 -16.46 -11.46 2.23
C ALA A 209 -15.39 -12.55 2.05
N GLY A 210 -14.47 -12.39 1.09
CA GLY A 210 -13.37 -13.30 0.86
C GLY A 210 -12.43 -13.42 2.06
N LEU A 211 -12.10 -12.28 2.67
CA LEU A 211 -11.27 -12.20 3.86
C LEU A 211 -11.95 -12.79 5.11
N SER A 212 -13.27 -12.63 5.22
CA SER A 212 -14.03 -13.20 6.35
C SER A 212 -14.07 -14.73 6.31
N ASN A 213 -14.25 -15.29 5.13
CA ASN A 213 -14.35 -16.73 4.94
C ASN A 213 -13.01 -17.45 5.18
N THR A 214 -11.91 -16.82 4.84
CA THR A 214 -10.57 -17.39 5.04
C THR A 214 -10.11 -17.30 6.50
N ALA A 215 -10.52 -16.27 7.23
CA ALA A 215 -10.26 -16.15 8.67
C ALA A 215 -10.94 -17.26 9.48
N LEU A 216 -12.09 -17.76 9.03
CA LEU A 216 -12.77 -18.91 9.63
C LEU A 216 -12.02 -20.26 9.43
N ILE A 217 -11.12 -20.31 8.44
CA ILE A 217 -10.35 -21.54 8.12
C ILE A 217 -8.97 -21.52 8.81
N GLN A 218 -8.42 -20.36 9.13
CA GLN A 218 -7.06 -20.22 9.67
C GLN A 218 -7.00 -19.92 11.18
N ASP A 219 -8.10 -19.47 11.80
CA ASP A 219 -8.15 -19.22 13.23
C ASP A 219 -9.04 -20.27 13.92
N GLU A 220 -8.55 -20.85 15.02
CA GLU A 220 -9.44 -21.37 16.07
C GLU A 220 -10.52 -20.32 16.34
N PRO A 221 -11.75 -20.69 16.67
CA PRO A 221 -12.87 -19.76 16.76
C PRO A 221 -12.58 -18.69 17.83
N LYS A 222 -11.88 -17.63 17.45
CA LYS A 222 -11.84 -16.40 18.23
C LYS A 222 -13.30 -15.97 18.35
N SER A 223 -13.84 -15.98 19.56
CA SER A 223 -15.25 -15.75 19.77
C SER A 223 -15.69 -14.48 19.01
N VAL A 224 -16.86 -14.50 18.41
CA VAL A 224 -17.51 -13.35 17.74
C VAL A 224 -17.46 -12.09 18.65
N LEU A 225 -17.53 -12.33 19.96
CA LEU A 225 -17.42 -11.30 20.99
C LEU A 225 -16.02 -10.65 21.03
N ALA A 226 -14.93 -11.43 20.84
CA ALA A 226 -13.57 -10.90 20.82
C ALA A 226 -13.33 -10.05 19.56
N GLN A 227 -13.87 -10.46 18.41
CA GLN A 227 -13.79 -9.69 17.16
C GLN A 227 -14.58 -8.37 17.27
N ALA A 228 -15.79 -8.42 17.85
CA ALA A 228 -16.59 -7.22 18.08
C ALA A 228 -15.91 -6.25 19.06
N LEU A 229 -15.30 -6.77 20.13
CA LEU A 229 -14.51 -5.96 21.06
C LEU A 229 -13.31 -5.32 20.34
N ARG A 230 -12.58 -6.08 19.54
CA ARG A 230 -11.43 -5.60 18.77
C ARG A 230 -11.82 -4.46 17.83
N ALA A 231 -12.87 -4.64 17.03
CA ALA A 231 -13.36 -3.62 16.09
C ALA A 231 -13.78 -2.33 16.82
N ARG A 232 -14.53 -2.45 17.94
CA ARG A 232 -14.96 -1.31 18.75
C ARG A 232 -13.78 -0.59 19.41
N ALA A 233 -12.80 -1.33 19.92
CA ALA A 233 -11.61 -0.76 20.54
C ALA A 233 -10.77 0.01 19.53
N LEU A 234 -10.56 -0.51 18.31
CA LEU A 234 -9.83 0.18 17.26
C LEU A 234 -10.53 1.44 16.80
N ALA A 235 -11.83 1.38 16.56
CA ALA A 235 -12.63 2.56 16.21
C ALA A 235 -12.61 3.63 17.32
N TYR A 236 -12.49 3.23 18.58
CA TYR A 236 -12.31 4.15 19.69
C TYR A 236 -10.91 4.77 19.69
N ILE A 237 -9.86 3.95 19.52
CA ILE A 237 -8.48 4.40 19.43
C ILE A 237 -8.33 5.45 18.31
N ASP A 238 -8.81 5.18 17.11
CA ASP A 238 -8.67 6.06 15.95
C ASP A 238 -9.34 7.43 16.17
N ARG A 239 -10.44 7.47 16.93
CA ARG A 239 -11.13 8.73 17.28
C ARG A 239 -10.47 9.52 18.41
N HIS A 240 -9.63 8.87 19.23
CA HIS A 240 -9.05 9.46 20.44
C HIS A 240 -7.52 9.48 20.44
N LEU A 241 -6.88 9.41 19.26
CA LEU A 241 -5.41 9.36 19.13
C LEU A 241 -4.73 10.57 19.78
N ALA A 242 -5.37 11.73 19.74
CA ALA A 242 -4.87 12.96 20.34
C ALA A 242 -4.92 12.96 21.89
N ASP A 243 -5.74 12.11 22.49
CA ASP A 243 -5.85 12.03 23.94
C ASP A 243 -4.58 11.42 24.57
N PRO A 244 -3.79 12.18 25.35
CA PRO A 244 -2.59 11.65 25.98
C PRO A 244 -2.84 10.51 26.98
N GLU A 245 -4.04 10.43 27.54
CA GLU A 245 -4.45 9.38 28.48
C GLU A 245 -4.90 8.10 27.79
N LEU A 246 -5.05 8.12 26.45
CA LEU A 246 -5.38 6.91 25.69
C LEU A 246 -4.33 5.84 25.89
N GLY A 247 -4.71 4.79 26.59
CA GLY A 247 -3.86 3.67 26.96
C GLY A 247 -4.66 2.40 27.25
N PRO A 248 -3.99 1.27 27.52
CA PRO A 248 -4.66 0.00 27.84
C PRO A 248 -5.65 0.11 28.99
N ASP A 249 -5.30 0.86 30.03
CA ASP A 249 -6.13 0.98 31.24
C ASP A 249 -7.43 1.73 30.95
N LEU A 250 -7.39 2.80 30.16
CA LEU A 250 -8.58 3.50 29.70
C LEU A 250 -9.49 2.58 28.89
N LEU A 251 -8.92 1.75 28.00
CA LEU A 251 -9.69 0.81 27.21
C LEU A 251 -10.32 -0.31 28.06
N VAL A 252 -9.59 -0.82 29.06
CA VAL A 252 -10.13 -1.79 30.05
C VAL A 252 -11.35 -1.22 30.73
N GLN A 253 -11.26 0.00 31.23
CA GLN A 253 -12.37 0.69 31.90
C GLN A 253 -13.54 0.97 30.95
N ARG A 254 -13.22 1.49 29.76
CA ARG A 254 -14.21 1.91 28.75
C ARG A 254 -15.04 0.74 28.20
N PHE A 255 -14.41 -0.41 28.00
CA PHE A 255 -15.06 -1.61 27.44
C PHE A 255 -15.49 -2.62 28.51
N ARG A 256 -15.16 -2.33 29.78
CA ARG A 256 -15.49 -3.21 30.94
C ARG A 256 -15.03 -4.64 30.75
N VAL A 257 -13.77 -4.81 30.28
CA VAL A 257 -13.13 -6.11 30.07
C VAL A 257 -11.91 -6.25 30.97
N SER A 258 -11.52 -7.49 31.29
CA SER A 258 -10.27 -7.70 32.02
C SER A 258 -9.05 -7.33 31.16
N ARG A 259 -7.98 -6.90 31.82
CA ARG A 259 -6.68 -6.61 31.16
C ARG A 259 -6.19 -7.79 30.34
N ALA A 260 -6.25 -9.00 30.92
CA ALA A 260 -5.84 -10.24 30.24
C ALA A 260 -6.67 -10.50 28.96
N HIS A 261 -7.99 -10.22 29.02
CA HIS A 261 -8.84 -10.39 27.85
C HIS A 261 -8.49 -9.38 26.74
N LEU A 262 -8.30 -8.11 27.09
CA LEU A 262 -7.90 -7.07 26.13
C LEU A 262 -6.55 -7.42 25.47
N TYR A 263 -5.53 -7.82 26.25
CA TYR A 263 -4.22 -8.18 25.70
C TYR A 263 -4.28 -9.42 24.80
N ARG A 264 -5.11 -10.41 25.14
CA ARG A 264 -5.31 -11.61 24.30
C ARG A 264 -5.96 -11.27 22.96
N VAL A 265 -6.94 -10.37 22.96
CA VAL A 265 -7.62 -9.90 21.74
C VAL A 265 -6.67 -9.19 20.77
N PHE A 266 -5.59 -8.59 21.27
CA PHE A 266 -4.61 -7.85 20.49
C PHE A 266 -3.22 -8.52 20.43
N ALA A 267 -3.10 -9.77 20.87
CA ALA A 267 -1.80 -10.48 20.96
C ALA A 267 -1.12 -10.62 19.59
N ASP A 268 -1.87 -10.95 18.57
CA ASP A 268 -1.45 -11.10 17.18
C ASP A 268 -0.99 -9.77 16.52
N LEU A 269 -1.35 -8.63 17.12
CA LEU A 269 -0.92 -7.29 16.69
C LEU A 269 0.23 -6.73 17.56
N GLY A 270 0.93 -7.57 18.30
CA GLY A 270 1.99 -7.13 19.20
C GLY A 270 1.48 -6.46 20.49
N GLY A 271 0.19 -6.60 20.78
CA GLY A 271 -0.49 -6.07 21.96
C GLY A 271 -1.07 -4.67 21.79
N ILE A 272 -2.06 -4.36 22.64
CA ILE A 272 -2.84 -3.12 22.54
C ILE A 272 -2.00 -1.84 22.64
N ALA A 273 -0.97 -1.82 23.48
CA ALA A 273 -0.08 -0.66 23.62
C ALA A 273 0.74 -0.41 22.33
N HIS A 274 1.16 -1.48 21.65
CA HIS A 274 1.82 -1.41 20.35
C HIS A 274 0.88 -0.83 19.30
N VAL A 275 -0.37 -1.29 19.26
CA VAL A 275 -1.40 -0.80 18.32
C VAL A 275 -1.64 0.70 18.50
N ILE A 276 -1.85 1.18 19.73
CA ILE A 276 -2.03 2.62 20.01
C ILE A 276 -0.82 3.41 19.51
N ARG A 277 0.38 2.97 19.85
CA ARG A 277 1.61 3.65 19.43
C ARG A 277 1.75 3.69 17.91
N SER A 278 1.49 2.58 17.24
CA SER A 278 1.54 2.48 15.77
C SER A 278 0.57 3.43 15.10
N ARG A 279 -0.70 3.45 15.54
CA ARG A 279 -1.73 4.35 15.01
C ARG A 279 -1.38 5.83 15.21
N ARG A 280 -0.83 6.18 16.38
CA ARG A 280 -0.34 7.54 16.64
C ARG A 280 0.81 7.93 15.71
N LEU A 281 1.76 7.02 15.47
CA LEU A 281 2.88 7.27 14.56
C LEU A 281 2.39 7.44 13.12
N ASP A 282 1.45 6.62 12.67
CA ASP A 282 0.87 6.72 11.33
C ASP A 282 0.12 8.05 11.15
N ALA A 283 -0.66 8.47 12.15
CA ALA A 283 -1.35 9.75 12.12
C ALA A 283 -0.38 10.94 12.15
N ALA A 284 0.72 10.86 12.91
CA ALA A 284 1.76 11.88 12.94
C ALA A 284 2.50 11.95 11.60
N TYR A 285 2.85 10.81 11.02
CA TYR A 285 3.46 10.73 9.71
C TYR A 285 2.58 11.40 8.64
N ALA A 286 1.29 11.04 8.58
CA ALA A 286 0.35 11.63 7.64
C ALA A 286 0.25 13.16 7.77
N ARG A 287 0.34 13.70 9.00
CA ARG A 287 0.35 15.16 9.23
C ARG A 287 1.65 15.82 8.81
N ILE A 288 2.80 15.17 9.05
CA ILE A 288 4.13 15.69 8.73
C ILE A 288 4.35 15.78 7.23
N VAL A 289 3.87 14.77 6.48
CA VAL A 289 4.02 14.73 5.02
C VAL A 289 2.92 15.46 4.25
N ASP A 290 1.87 15.94 4.92
CA ASP A 290 0.80 16.71 4.27
C ASP A 290 1.32 18.12 3.92
N PRO A 291 1.38 18.49 2.62
CA PRO A 291 1.85 19.82 2.20
C PRO A 291 1.07 20.97 2.83
N ARG A 292 -0.18 20.77 3.22
CA ARG A 292 -1.00 21.78 3.91
C ARG A 292 -0.49 22.09 5.32
N ASN A 293 0.28 21.18 5.89
CA ASN A 293 0.88 21.32 7.22
C ASN A 293 2.38 21.67 7.15
N ALA A 294 2.93 22.00 5.99
CA ALA A 294 4.37 22.19 5.76
C ALA A 294 5.05 23.20 6.69
N MET A 295 4.29 24.19 7.20
CA MET A 295 4.77 25.19 8.14
C MET A 295 4.60 24.81 9.62
N ARG A 296 3.98 23.66 9.92
CA ARG A 296 3.77 23.22 11.31
C ARG A 296 5.03 22.54 11.84
N PRO A 297 5.46 22.85 13.08
CA PRO A 297 6.56 22.15 13.73
C PRO A 297 6.24 20.66 13.90
N VAL A 298 7.23 19.81 13.70
CA VAL A 298 7.12 18.36 13.93
C VAL A 298 6.66 18.04 15.37
N SER A 299 7.12 18.82 16.36
CA SER A 299 6.69 18.70 17.75
C SER A 299 5.19 18.90 17.93
N GLN A 300 4.58 19.80 17.17
CA GLN A 300 3.13 20.02 17.20
C GLN A 300 2.40 18.83 16.58
N ALA A 301 2.88 18.31 15.45
CA ALA A 301 2.29 17.11 14.82
C ALA A 301 2.33 15.89 15.76
N ALA A 302 3.42 15.75 16.53
CA ALA A 302 3.55 14.72 17.54
C ALA A 302 2.55 14.91 18.71
N ALA A 303 2.45 16.13 19.23
CA ALA A 303 1.53 16.47 20.31
C ALA A 303 0.06 16.26 19.91
N ASP A 304 -0.32 16.68 18.70
CA ASP A 304 -1.66 16.48 18.12
C ASP A 304 -2.03 14.99 17.94
N CYS A 305 -1.04 14.10 18.02
CA CYS A 305 -1.21 12.66 17.98
C CYS A 305 -0.99 12.00 19.35
N GLY A 306 -1.01 12.77 20.45
CA GLY A 306 -0.94 12.27 21.82
C GLY A 306 0.44 11.86 22.31
N PHE A 307 1.52 12.31 21.66
CA PHE A 307 2.88 12.12 22.17
C PHE A 307 3.24 13.26 23.13
N ARG A 308 3.62 12.91 24.36
CA ARG A 308 4.03 13.87 25.41
C ARG A 308 5.54 14.15 25.39
N ASP A 309 6.34 13.24 24.83
CA ASP A 309 7.80 13.30 24.81
C ASP A 309 8.31 13.27 23.37
N ALA A 310 8.92 14.38 22.93
CA ALA A 310 9.46 14.54 21.60
C ALA A 310 10.63 13.60 21.30
N GLY A 311 11.46 13.27 22.29
CA GLY A 311 12.58 12.35 22.12
C GLY A 311 12.10 10.93 21.89
N ARG A 312 11.17 10.45 22.70
CA ARG A 312 10.54 9.13 22.54
C ARG A 312 9.74 9.04 21.24
N PHE A 313 9.05 10.12 20.84
CA PHE A 313 8.40 10.19 19.55
C PHE A 313 9.41 10.03 18.42
N ARG A 314 10.49 10.82 18.41
CA ARG A 314 11.53 10.76 17.37
C ARG A 314 12.15 9.36 17.27
N GLN A 315 12.51 8.73 18.38
CA GLN A 315 13.04 7.38 18.39
C GLN A 315 12.03 6.36 17.82
N ALA A 316 10.77 6.42 18.27
CA ALA A 316 9.72 5.52 17.79
C ALA A 316 9.40 5.75 16.30
N PHE A 317 9.44 7.00 15.85
CA PHE A 317 9.23 7.39 14.46
C PHE A 317 10.34 6.83 13.57
N ILE A 318 11.61 7.05 13.94
CA ILE A 318 12.77 6.50 13.21
C ILE A 318 12.72 4.97 13.21
N ALA A 319 12.42 4.35 14.34
CA ALA A 319 12.30 2.90 14.44
C ALA A 319 11.20 2.33 13.51
N ARG A 320 10.11 3.08 13.28
CA ARG A 320 9.00 2.67 12.44
C ARG A 320 9.22 2.99 10.96
N PHE A 321 9.69 4.21 10.66
CA PHE A 321 9.75 4.72 9.28
C PHE A 321 11.16 4.76 8.69
N GLY A 322 12.20 4.54 9.49
CA GLY A 322 13.60 4.50 9.04
C GLY A 322 14.21 5.88 8.78
N VAL A 323 13.45 6.96 9.00
CA VAL A 323 13.86 8.34 8.75
C VAL A 323 13.45 9.23 9.92
N ALA A 324 14.12 10.35 10.10
CA ALA A 324 13.73 11.33 11.11
C ALA A 324 12.43 12.07 10.68
N PRO A 325 11.60 12.51 11.65
CA PRO A 325 10.37 13.23 11.33
C PRO A 325 10.60 14.50 10.49
N ASP A 326 11.69 15.22 10.75
CA ASP A 326 12.07 16.43 10.03
C ASP A 326 12.41 16.12 8.57
N GLU A 327 13.19 15.05 8.34
CA GLU A 327 13.55 14.57 7.00
C GLU A 327 12.32 14.11 6.21
N ALA A 328 11.38 13.42 6.86
CA ALA A 328 10.12 13.02 6.23
C ALA A 328 9.31 14.23 5.76
N GLY A 329 9.28 15.30 6.55
CA GLY A 329 8.64 16.57 6.20
C GLY A 329 9.36 17.32 5.07
N GLU A 330 10.69 17.32 5.06
CA GLU A 330 11.50 17.92 3.99
C GLU A 330 11.35 17.20 2.66
N TRP A 331 11.31 15.87 2.68
CA TRP A 331 11.07 15.10 1.48
C TRP A 331 9.71 15.38 0.85
N SER A 332 8.68 15.54 1.66
CA SER A 332 7.36 15.92 1.15
C SER A 332 7.35 17.32 0.52
N ARG A 333 8.17 18.25 1.02
CA ARG A 333 8.33 19.59 0.46
C ARG A 333 9.19 19.57 -0.81
N SER A 334 10.23 18.75 -0.84
CA SER A 334 11.17 18.63 -1.97
C SER A 334 10.58 17.82 -3.12
N THR A 335 9.66 16.89 -2.82
CA THR A 335 8.93 16.09 -3.80
C THR A 335 7.60 16.72 -4.23
N ALA A 336 7.40 18.02 -4.03
CA ALA A 336 6.49 18.75 -4.91
C ALA A 336 6.96 18.44 -6.35
N PRO A 337 6.13 17.81 -7.21
CA PRO A 337 6.61 17.26 -8.45
C PRO A 337 7.31 18.35 -9.25
N PRO A 338 8.55 18.14 -9.73
CA PRO A 338 9.04 18.94 -10.81
C PRO A 338 8.04 18.78 -11.95
N VAL A 339 7.67 19.88 -12.57
CA VAL A 339 6.70 19.96 -13.67
C VAL A 339 7.22 19.22 -14.93
N ASP A 340 8.37 18.58 -14.86
CA ASP A 340 8.92 17.74 -15.91
C ASP A 340 8.93 16.27 -15.49
N GLY A 341 8.07 15.56 -16.09
CA GLY A 341 7.78 14.14 -16.26
C GLY A 341 8.75 13.03 -15.79
N SER A 342 9.55 13.25 -14.76
CA SER A 342 10.63 12.33 -14.37
C SER A 342 10.17 11.14 -13.50
N ASN A 343 8.88 11.04 -13.12
CA ASN A 343 8.34 9.83 -12.50
C ASN A 343 6.85 9.66 -12.85
N LEU A 344 6.58 8.95 -13.93
CA LEU A 344 5.25 8.71 -14.50
C LEU A 344 4.26 8.17 -13.47
N LEU A 345 4.67 7.25 -12.61
CA LEU A 345 3.79 6.66 -11.59
C LEU A 345 3.58 7.59 -10.39
N SER A 346 4.61 8.27 -9.91
CA SER A 346 4.44 9.26 -8.82
C SER A 346 3.57 10.42 -9.26
N SER A 347 3.73 10.90 -10.49
CA SER A 347 2.89 11.95 -11.08
C SER A 347 1.45 11.47 -11.26
N HIS A 348 1.28 10.22 -11.67
CA HIS A 348 0.00 9.56 -11.85
C HIS A 348 -0.77 9.47 -10.52
N PHE A 349 -0.14 9.00 -9.44
CA PHE A 349 -0.76 8.94 -8.11
C PHE A 349 -0.96 10.32 -7.49
N ALA A 350 -0.02 11.25 -7.65
CA ALA A 350 -0.11 12.62 -7.11
C ALA A 350 -1.22 13.45 -7.78
N ALA A 351 -1.43 13.31 -9.09
CA ALA A 351 -2.49 13.99 -9.82
C ALA A 351 -3.89 13.62 -9.29
N HIS A 352 -4.08 12.36 -8.88
CA HIS A 352 -5.39 11.87 -8.44
C HIS A 352 -5.67 12.09 -6.95
N SER A 353 -4.63 12.23 -6.12
CA SER A 353 -4.79 12.68 -4.72
C SER A 353 -5.33 14.12 -4.64
N ARG A 354 -5.04 14.97 -5.64
CA ARG A 354 -5.50 16.38 -5.69
C ARG A 354 -6.95 16.55 -6.11
N LEU A 355 -7.51 15.63 -6.89
CA LEU A 355 -8.90 15.71 -7.35
C LEU A 355 -9.93 15.45 -6.22
N ARG A 356 -9.52 14.87 -5.08
CA ARG A 356 -10.39 14.63 -3.91
C ARG A 356 -10.46 15.79 -2.91
N THR A 357 -9.62 16.82 -3.02
CA THR A 357 -9.59 17.96 -2.08
C THR A 357 -10.32 19.21 -2.58
N GLY A 358 -10.95 19.14 -3.73
CA GLY A 358 -11.72 20.23 -4.34
C GLY A 358 -13.23 20.08 -4.14
N ARG A 359 -13.69 20.01 -2.87
CA ARG A 359 -15.05 20.37 -2.43
C ARG A 359 -14.99 20.84 -1.00
#